data_e3fced6633c33eb59a2eb012dcc8447b
#
_entry.id   e3fced6633c33eb59a2eb012dcc8447b
#
_cell.length_a   1.000
_cell.length_b   1.000
_cell.length_c   1.000
_cell.angle_alpha   90.00
_cell.angle_beta   90.00
_cell.angle_gamma   90.00
#
_symmetry.space_group_name_H-M   'P 1'
#
loop_
_entity.id
_entity.type
_entity.pdbx_description
1 polymer ?
#
loop_
_entity_poly.entity_id
_entity_poly.type
_entity_poly.pdbx_seq_one_letter_code
_entity_poly.pdbx_strand_id
1 'polypeptide(L)'
;AACMAGIEAIDGRASVAAWLASGRPLLGICVGMQVLFQTGVEHGVETAGLGVLPGRVERLNAPILPHMGWNTVTPPSDSVLFRGLDADTRFYFVHSYAVRDTSGLVTRAEHGESFVAAVENGAVSATQFHPEKSGDAGATLLANWLEML
;
A
#
# COMPACT_ATOMS: atom_id res chain seq x y z
N ALA A 1 12.56 4.11 7.91
CA ALA A 1 13.83 3.58 8.47
C ALA A 1 13.57 2.65 9.66
N ALA A 2 12.85 3.10 10.69
CA ALA A 2 12.65 2.32 11.91
C ALA A 2 11.91 0.98 11.64
N CYS A 3 10.90 0.97 10.78
CA CYS A 3 10.17 -0.25 10.42
C CYS A 3 11.08 -1.27 9.74
N MET A 4 11.91 -0.82 8.80
CA MET A 4 12.88 -1.70 8.13
C MET A 4 13.93 -2.24 9.11
N ALA A 5 14.40 -1.42 10.05
CA ALA A 5 15.31 -1.88 11.08
C ALA A 5 14.70 -3.01 11.93
N GLY A 6 13.42 -2.90 12.29
CA GLY A 6 12.71 -3.96 13.00
C GLY A 6 12.57 -5.24 12.18
N ILE A 7 12.26 -5.12 10.90
CA ILE A 7 12.17 -6.27 9.98
C ILE A 7 13.52 -6.97 9.84
N GLU A 8 14.59 -6.22 9.65
CA GLU A 8 15.93 -6.79 9.53
C GLU A 8 16.40 -7.47 10.83
N ALA A 9 16.04 -6.91 11.98
CA ALA A 9 16.41 -7.44 13.29
C ALA A 9 15.86 -8.86 13.55
N ILE A 10 14.76 -9.24 12.91
CA ILE A 10 14.14 -10.57 13.02
C ILE A 10 14.30 -11.43 11.78
N ASP A 11 15.19 -11.05 10.86
CA ASP A 11 15.37 -11.70 9.55
C ASP A 11 14.07 -11.75 8.72
N GLY A 12 13.26 -10.71 8.86
CA GLY A 12 11.96 -10.61 8.20
C GLY A 12 12.04 -10.57 6.68
N ARG A 13 13.14 -10.03 6.12
CA ARG A 13 13.37 -10.03 4.67
C ARG A 13 13.36 -11.45 4.10
N ALA A 14 14.08 -12.37 4.71
CA ALA A 14 14.12 -13.76 4.28
C ALA A 14 12.75 -14.43 4.46
N SER A 15 12.04 -14.12 5.53
CA SER A 15 10.70 -14.66 5.80
C SER A 15 9.69 -14.22 4.74
N VAL A 16 9.69 -12.94 4.38
CA VAL A 16 8.81 -12.42 3.31
C VAL A 16 9.18 -13.02 1.96
N ALA A 17 10.46 -13.10 1.65
CA ALA A 17 10.92 -13.71 0.40
C ALA A 17 10.49 -15.18 0.28
N ALA A 18 10.63 -15.96 1.35
CA ALA A 18 10.19 -17.36 1.39
C ALA A 18 8.67 -17.50 1.23
N TRP A 19 7.91 -16.62 1.88
CA TRP A 19 6.45 -16.60 1.75
C TRP A 19 6.02 -16.36 0.31
N LEU A 20 6.58 -15.32 -0.33
CA LEU A 20 6.28 -14.97 -1.71
C LEU A 20 6.74 -16.04 -2.71
N ALA A 21 7.91 -16.65 -2.46
CA ALA A 21 8.40 -17.77 -3.27
C ALA A 21 7.45 -18.98 -3.23
N SER A 22 6.67 -19.13 -2.15
CA SER A 22 5.65 -20.19 -2.04
C SER A 22 4.36 -19.89 -2.83
N GLY A 23 4.25 -18.69 -3.45
CA GLY A 23 3.07 -18.25 -4.20
C GLY A 23 1.89 -17.83 -3.33
N ARG A 24 2.08 -17.72 -2.02
CA ARG A 24 1.01 -17.35 -1.08
C ARG A 24 0.72 -15.86 -1.11
N PRO A 25 -0.55 -15.46 -0.96
CA PRO A 25 -0.91 -14.04 -0.94
C PRO A 25 -0.31 -13.28 0.23
N LEU A 26 0.06 -12.03 -0.03
CA LEU A 26 0.57 -11.07 0.96
C LEU A 26 -0.22 -9.77 0.83
N LEU A 27 -0.68 -9.24 1.96
CA LEU A 27 -1.32 -7.92 2.02
C LEU A 27 -0.48 -6.98 2.91
N GLY A 28 -0.02 -5.88 2.33
CA GLY A 28 0.64 -4.79 3.05
C GLY A 28 -0.30 -3.62 3.30
N ILE A 29 -0.40 -3.15 4.53
CA ILE A 29 -1.28 -2.03 4.90
C ILE A 29 -0.45 -0.87 5.43
N CYS A 30 -0.64 0.34 4.89
CA CYS A 30 0.01 1.58 5.27
C CYS A 30 1.54 1.45 5.23
N VAL A 31 2.22 1.47 6.37
CA VAL A 31 3.68 1.25 6.43
C VAL A 31 4.05 -0.13 5.91
N GLY A 32 3.16 -1.13 6.08
CA GLY A 32 3.32 -2.47 5.51
C GLY A 32 3.34 -2.47 3.98
N MET A 33 2.61 -1.57 3.32
CA MET A 33 2.75 -1.32 1.89
C MET A 33 4.10 -0.66 1.59
N GLN A 34 4.46 0.37 2.31
CA GLN A 34 5.65 1.18 2.03
C GLN A 34 6.95 0.36 2.09
N VAL A 35 7.06 -0.59 3.02
CA VAL A 35 8.26 -1.44 3.13
C VAL A 35 8.41 -2.44 1.99
N LEU A 36 7.37 -2.68 1.18
CA LEU A 36 7.44 -3.58 0.02
C LEU A 36 8.19 -2.98 -1.16
N PHE A 37 8.34 -1.66 -1.21
CA PHE A 37 9.02 -0.97 -2.31
C PHE A 37 10.55 -1.05 -2.23
N GLN A 38 11.21 -0.62 -3.28
CA GLN A 38 12.68 -0.69 -3.38
C GLN A 38 13.37 0.20 -2.37
N THR A 39 12.89 1.45 -2.24
CA THR A 39 13.49 2.44 -1.34
C THR A 39 12.45 3.34 -0.72
N GLY A 40 12.78 3.94 0.41
CA GLY A 40 12.03 5.02 1.03
C GLY A 40 12.95 6.18 1.39
N VAL A 41 12.44 7.39 1.25
CA VAL A 41 13.17 8.61 1.65
C VAL A 41 12.38 9.32 2.72
N GLU A 42 12.89 9.32 3.93
CA GLU A 42 12.26 9.92 5.09
C GLU A 42 13.27 10.86 5.77
N HIS A 43 12.88 12.12 5.95
CA HIS A 43 13.75 13.17 6.50
C HIS A 43 15.10 13.28 5.79
N GLY A 44 15.10 13.12 4.46
CA GLY A 44 16.31 13.17 3.65
C GLY A 44 17.20 11.93 3.73
N VAL A 45 16.80 10.91 4.47
CA VAL A 45 17.53 9.64 4.61
C VAL A 45 16.88 8.58 3.72
N GLU A 46 17.69 8.01 2.82
CA GLU A 46 17.26 6.91 1.96
C GLU A 46 17.48 5.56 2.66
N THR A 47 16.45 4.74 2.68
CA THR A 47 16.47 3.40 3.28
C THR A 47 16.01 2.38 2.26
N ALA A 48 16.74 1.27 2.11
CA ALA A 48 16.31 0.16 1.27
C ALA A 48 15.09 -0.53 1.88
N GLY A 49 14.04 -0.73 1.06
CA GLY A 49 12.89 -1.54 1.40
C GLY A 49 13.11 -3.02 1.07
N LEU A 50 12.01 -3.79 1.05
CA LEU A 50 12.07 -5.21 0.73
C LEU A 50 12.25 -5.48 -0.78
N GLY A 51 12.01 -4.48 -1.62
CA GLY A 51 12.22 -4.59 -3.07
C GLY A 51 11.26 -5.53 -3.77
N VAL A 52 10.11 -5.82 -3.19
CA VAL A 52 9.08 -6.68 -3.77
C VAL A 52 8.38 -5.99 -4.95
N LEU A 53 8.17 -4.69 -4.81
CA LEU A 53 7.54 -3.84 -5.82
C LEU A 53 8.50 -2.75 -6.28
N PRO A 54 8.51 -2.39 -7.57
CA PRO A 54 9.31 -1.26 -8.04
C PRO A 54 8.71 0.06 -7.55
N GLY A 55 9.55 0.97 -7.17
CA GLY A 55 9.13 2.30 -6.77
C GLY A 55 9.85 2.83 -5.55
N ARG A 56 9.58 4.09 -5.26
CA ARG A 56 10.24 4.86 -4.21
C ARG A 56 9.17 5.56 -3.37
N VAL A 57 9.24 5.37 -2.08
CA VAL A 57 8.36 6.05 -1.11
C VAL A 57 8.97 7.40 -0.78
N GLU A 58 8.24 8.47 -1.07
CA GLU A 58 8.69 9.84 -0.88
C GLU A 58 7.59 10.69 -0.24
N ARG A 59 7.99 11.82 0.33
CA ARG A 59 7.04 12.77 0.89
C ARG A 59 6.10 13.30 -0.19
N LEU A 60 4.81 13.35 0.10
CA LEU A 60 3.82 13.96 -0.77
C LEU A 60 4.08 15.46 -0.93
N ASN A 61 3.91 15.95 -2.16
CA ASN A 61 3.92 17.37 -2.47
C ASN A 61 2.52 17.94 -2.29
N ALA A 62 2.16 18.23 -1.05
CA ALA A 62 0.84 18.74 -0.70
C ALA A 62 0.97 19.87 0.33
N PRO A 63 0.07 20.88 0.28
CA PRO A 63 0.11 22.01 1.21
C PRO A 63 -0.22 21.61 2.65
N ILE A 64 -0.99 20.54 2.83
CA ILE A 64 -1.39 20.03 4.15
C ILE A 64 -0.96 18.57 4.29
N LEU A 65 -0.14 18.30 5.29
CA LEU A 65 0.32 16.95 5.66
C LEU A 65 0.16 16.76 7.18
N PRO A 66 -0.19 15.56 7.64
CA PRO A 66 -0.46 14.37 6.84
C PRO A 66 -1.74 14.45 6.02
N HIS A 67 -1.84 13.64 4.97
CA HIS A 67 -3.13 13.29 4.36
C HIS A 67 -3.87 12.43 5.40
N MET A 68 -4.84 13.02 6.06
CA MET A 68 -5.56 12.39 7.16
C MET A 68 -7.06 12.55 6.95
N GLY A 69 -7.79 11.44 6.97
CA GLY A 69 -9.24 11.42 6.82
C GLY A 69 -9.72 10.52 5.69
N TRP A 70 -10.97 10.71 5.32
CA TRP A 70 -11.66 9.90 4.32
C TRP A 70 -11.46 10.48 2.93
N ASN A 71 -11.09 9.62 1.98
CA ASN A 71 -10.89 10.02 0.60
C ASN A 71 -11.35 8.91 -0.35
N THR A 72 -11.71 9.29 -1.57
CA THR A 72 -12.06 8.36 -2.64
C THR A 72 -10.83 7.89 -3.38
N VAL A 73 -10.96 6.76 -4.08
CA VAL A 73 -9.89 6.18 -4.89
C VAL A 73 -10.43 5.83 -6.27
N THR A 74 -9.53 5.65 -7.23
CA THR A 74 -9.88 5.28 -8.61
C THR A 74 -9.20 3.95 -8.94
N PRO A 75 -9.87 2.80 -8.69
CA PRO A 75 -9.34 1.49 -9.05
C PRO A 75 -9.50 1.21 -10.54
N PRO A 76 -8.62 0.38 -11.14
CA PRO A 76 -8.85 -0.16 -12.47
C PRO A 76 -10.04 -1.15 -12.47
N SER A 77 -10.67 -1.32 -13.64
CA SER A 77 -11.89 -2.13 -13.76
C SER A 77 -11.69 -3.61 -13.46
N ASP A 78 -10.49 -4.12 -13.59
CA ASP A 78 -10.12 -5.52 -13.33
C ASP A 78 -9.57 -5.75 -11.91
N SER A 79 -9.64 -4.75 -11.04
CA SER A 79 -9.26 -4.89 -9.63
C SER A 79 -10.11 -5.95 -8.92
N VAL A 80 -9.45 -6.83 -8.19
CA VAL A 80 -10.10 -7.81 -7.31
C VAL A 80 -10.42 -7.19 -5.96
N LEU A 81 -9.51 -6.41 -5.39
CA LEU A 81 -9.68 -5.78 -4.07
C LEU A 81 -10.94 -4.90 -4.00
N PHE A 82 -11.21 -4.15 -5.05
CA PHE A 82 -12.30 -3.16 -5.08
C PHE A 82 -13.59 -3.69 -5.71
N ARG A 83 -13.67 -5.00 -5.93
CA ARG A 83 -14.88 -5.62 -6.49
C ARG A 83 -16.09 -5.39 -5.57
N GLY A 84 -17.19 -4.92 -6.16
CA GLY A 84 -18.43 -4.63 -5.44
C GLY A 84 -18.45 -3.28 -4.73
N LEU A 85 -17.42 -2.46 -4.91
CA LEU A 85 -17.34 -1.10 -4.36
C LEU A 85 -17.52 -0.07 -5.48
N ASP A 86 -18.30 0.98 -5.20
CA ASP A 86 -18.55 2.04 -6.18
C ASP A 86 -17.53 3.18 -6.12
N ALA A 87 -17.62 4.12 -7.07
CA ALA A 87 -16.68 5.24 -7.19
C ALA A 87 -16.74 6.23 -6.02
N ASP A 88 -17.84 6.27 -5.30
CA ASP A 88 -18.05 7.18 -4.17
C ASP A 88 -17.56 6.58 -2.84
N THR A 89 -17.12 5.33 -2.87
CA THR A 89 -16.59 4.65 -1.68
C THR A 89 -15.38 5.39 -1.13
N ARG A 90 -15.36 5.58 0.18
CA ARG A 90 -14.30 6.28 0.89
C ARG A 90 -13.53 5.35 1.80
N PHE A 91 -12.22 5.59 1.85
CA PHE A 91 -11.30 4.87 2.72
C PHE A 91 -10.55 5.85 3.62
N TYR A 92 -10.12 5.38 4.78
CA TYR A 92 -9.42 6.19 5.75
C TYR A 92 -7.91 6.18 5.51
N PHE A 93 -7.34 7.37 5.32
CA PHE A 93 -5.92 7.61 5.11
C PHE A 93 -5.31 8.34 6.31
N VAL A 94 -4.08 8.00 6.63
CA VAL A 94 -3.23 8.79 7.55
C VAL A 94 -1.77 8.54 7.19
N HIS A 95 -1.20 9.38 6.33
CA HIS A 95 0.19 9.26 5.87
C HIS A 95 0.71 10.58 5.32
N SER A 96 2.02 10.75 5.29
CA SER A 96 2.69 11.89 4.67
C SER A 96 3.59 11.47 3.51
N TYR A 97 3.85 10.18 3.39
CA TYR A 97 4.71 9.58 2.36
C TYR A 97 3.89 8.65 1.50
N ALA A 98 4.25 8.55 0.22
CA ALA A 98 3.57 7.70 -0.73
C ALA A 98 4.47 7.35 -1.91
N VAL A 99 4.00 6.43 -2.75
CA VAL A 99 4.62 6.07 -4.02
C VAL A 99 3.84 6.74 -5.14
N ARG A 100 4.55 7.33 -6.10
CA ARG A 100 3.91 8.00 -7.24
C ARG A 100 3.58 7.06 -8.37
N ASP A 101 4.35 5.98 -8.54
CA ASP A 101 4.09 4.98 -9.56
C ASP A 101 4.70 3.63 -9.21
N THR A 102 4.11 2.57 -9.74
CA THR A 102 4.59 1.19 -9.58
C THR A 102 4.00 0.31 -10.69
N SER A 103 4.29 -0.98 -10.69
CA SER A 103 3.77 -1.94 -11.65
C SER A 103 2.63 -2.79 -11.07
N GLY A 104 1.77 -3.29 -11.95
CA GLY A 104 0.58 -4.08 -11.60
C GLY A 104 -0.70 -3.30 -11.81
N LEU A 105 -1.77 -3.70 -11.14
CA LEU A 105 -3.03 -2.99 -11.11
C LEU A 105 -2.93 -1.88 -10.06
N VAL A 106 -2.86 -0.64 -10.51
CA VAL A 106 -2.64 0.52 -9.65
C VAL A 106 -3.95 1.26 -9.42
N THR A 107 -4.31 1.42 -8.16
CA THR A 107 -5.42 2.26 -7.71
C THR A 107 -4.84 3.58 -7.22
N ARG A 108 -5.37 4.70 -7.70
CA ARG A 108 -4.87 6.03 -7.39
C ARG A 108 -5.80 6.81 -6.50
N ALA A 109 -5.23 7.74 -5.75
CA ALA A 109 -5.93 8.79 -5.03
C ALA A 109 -5.18 10.11 -5.21
N GLU A 110 -5.81 11.20 -4.80
CA GLU A 110 -5.23 12.53 -4.90
C GLU A 110 -5.24 13.23 -3.55
N HIS A 111 -4.10 13.82 -3.20
CA HIS A 111 -3.95 14.73 -2.07
C HIS A 111 -2.76 15.66 -2.36
N GLY A 112 -3.05 16.83 -2.96
CA GLY A 112 -2.03 17.74 -3.50
C GLY A 112 -1.40 17.23 -4.79
N GLU A 113 -1.23 15.94 -4.94
CA GLU A 113 -0.77 15.24 -6.13
C GLU A 113 -1.39 13.85 -6.20
N SER A 114 -1.33 13.22 -7.37
CA SER A 114 -1.74 11.82 -7.54
C SER A 114 -0.70 10.88 -6.92
N PHE A 115 -1.17 9.84 -6.24
CA PHE A 115 -0.29 8.81 -5.67
C PHE A 115 -0.94 7.43 -5.73
N VAL A 116 -0.15 6.40 -5.51
CA VAL A 116 -0.62 5.01 -5.46
C VAL A 116 -1.32 4.77 -4.12
N ALA A 117 -2.64 4.62 -4.17
CA ALA A 117 -3.46 4.29 -2.99
C ALA A 117 -3.50 2.80 -2.70
N ALA A 118 -3.43 1.98 -3.75
CA ALA A 118 -3.36 0.53 -3.64
C ALA A 118 -2.69 -0.07 -4.87
N VAL A 119 -2.15 -1.26 -4.74
CA VAL A 119 -1.56 -2.02 -5.82
C VAL A 119 -1.88 -3.50 -5.67
N GLU A 120 -2.12 -4.14 -6.82
CA GLU A 120 -2.31 -5.59 -6.93
C GLU A 120 -1.34 -6.10 -7.99
N ASN A 121 -0.39 -6.92 -7.58
CA ASN A 121 0.62 -7.48 -8.47
C ASN A 121 0.86 -8.95 -8.11
N GLY A 122 0.23 -9.85 -8.85
CA GLY A 122 0.28 -11.28 -8.56
C GLY A 122 -0.26 -11.59 -7.17
N ALA A 123 0.53 -12.26 -6.36
CA ALA A 123 0.17 -12.61 -4.98
C ALA A 123 0.30 -11.43 -4.00
N VAL A 124 0.86 -10.30 -4.44
CA VAL A 124 1.08 -9.12 -3.58
C VAL A 124 -0.06 -8.14 -3.77
N SER A 125 -0.71 -7.79 -2.68
CA SER A 125 -1.68 -6.68 -2.62
C SER A 125 -1.23 -5.71 -1.52
N ALA A 126 -1.45 -4.42 -1.74
CA ALA A 126 -1.09 -3.43 -0.73
C ALA A 126 -2.00 -2.21 -0.80
N THR A 127 -2.24 -1.59 0.36
CA THR A 127 -3.05 -0.38 0.48
C THR A 127 -2.31 0.67 1.31
N GLN A 128 -2.33 1.93 0.85
CA GLN A 128 -1.82 3.05 1.64
C GLN A 128 -2.81 3.43 2.74
N PHE A 129 -4.09 3.31 2.46
CA PHE A 129 -5.16 3.50 3.46
C PHE A 129 -5.26 2.28 4.39
N HIS A 130 -6.05 2.46 5.44
CA HIS A 130 -6.33 1.44 6.44
C HIS A 130 -7.71 0.81 6.21
N PRO A 131 -7.80 -0.35 5.54
CA PRO A 131 -9.10 -1.01 5.35
C PRO A 131 -9.75 -1.38 6.70
N GLU A 132 -8.96 -1.75 7.69
CA GLU A 132 -9.44 -2.08 9.04
C GLU A 132 -10.07 -0.88 9.77
N LYS A 133 -9.83 0.34 9.28
CA LYS A 133 -10.40 1.60 9.79
C LYS A 133 -11.42 2.21 8.83
N SER A 134 -11.77 1.50 7.76
CA SER A 134 -12.60 2.03 6.67
C SER A 134 -14.02 1.47 6.67
N GLY A 135 -14.54 1.02 7.80
CA GLY A 135 -15.91 0.57 7.97
C GLY A 135 -16.29 -0.60 7.04
N ASP A 136 -17.51 -0.58 6.52
CA ASP A 136 -18.02 -1.64 5.65
C ASP A 136 -17.25 -1.76 4.34
N ALA A 137 -16.80 -0.66 3.79
CA ALA A 137 -15.98 -0.65 2.57
C ALA A 137 -14.66 -1.39 2.79
N GLY A 138 -14.02 -1.14 3.92
CA GLY A 138 -12.80 -1.85 4.31
C GLY A 138 -13.04 -3.34 4.56
N ALA A 139 -14.15 -3.69 5.18
CA ALA A 139 -14.55 -5.08 5.39
C ALA A 139 -14.77 -5.82 4.07
N THR A 140 -15.42 -5.17 3.10
CA THR A 140 -15.60 -5.74 1.75
C THR A 140 -14.26 -5.96 1.06
N LEU A 141 -13.35 -4.98 1.12
CA LEU A 141 -12.02 -5.11 0.52
C LEU A 141 -11.24 -6.27 1.14
N LEU A 142 -11.25 -6.38 2.46
CA LEU A 142 -10.56 -7.48 3.16
C LEU A 142 -11.18 -8.84 2.83
N ALA A 143 -12.52 -8.92 2.70
CA ALA A 143 -13.20 -10.14 2.27
C ALA A 143 -12.78 -10.53 0.84
N ASN A 144 -12.70 -9.56 -0.07
CA ASN A 144 -12.22 -9.79 -1.44
C ASN A 144 -10.79 -10.36 -1.45
N TRP A 145 -9.92 -9.81 -0.59
CA TRP A 145 -8.55 -10.31 -0.47
C TRP A 145 -8.53 -11.75 0.08
N LEU A 146 -9.35 -12.04 1.09
CA LEU A 146 -9.42 -13.38 1.69
C LEU A 146 -9.87 -14.46 0.69
N GLU A 147 -10.67 -14.09 -0.31
CA GLU A 147 -11.08 -15.02 -1.38
C GLU A 147 -9.91 -15.42 -2.29
N MET A 148 -8.77 -14.74 -2.22
CA MET A 148 -7.56 -15.08 -2.99
C MET A 148 -6.70 -16.15 -2.30
N LEU A 149 -7.01 -16.53 -1.07
CA LEU A 149 -6.24 -17.49 -0.26
C LEU A 149 -6.40 -18.95 -0.72
#